data_d7ccb2134ebf45f69fca36b13811ee2c
#
_entry.id   d7ccb2134ebf45f69fca36b13811ee2c
#
_cell.length_a   1.000
_cell.length_b   1.000
_cell.length_c   1.000
_cell.angle_alpha   90.00
_cell.angle_beta   90.00
_cell.angle_gamma   90.00
#
_symmetry.space_group_name_H-M   'P 1'
#
loop_
_entity.id
_entity.type
_entity.pdbx_description
1 polymer ?
#
loop_
_entity_poly.entity_id
_entity_poly.type
_entity_poly.pdbx_seq_one_letter_code
_entity_poly.pdbx_strand_id
1 'polypeptide(L)'
;GKKVVGIVTERDLMKKLLNNDMNPKRTKLKDIMTSPVKVADKDDELVGWLRQMSNERFRHVPVVDKNGKLINIMSQGDFVSYTWPNLIYQVKELAKESYPRFNQIIIVLLGFMVYTLILLFAFNYMA
;
A
#
# COMPACT_ATOMS: atom_id res chain seq x y z
N GLY A 1 -31.97 5.62 -5.93
CA GLY A 1 -30.62 5.93 -6.38
C GLY A 1 -30.18 5.01 -7.50
N LYS A 2 -29.36 5.51 -8.43
CA LYS A 2 -28.88 4.70 -9.57
C LYS A 2 -27.81 3.73 -9.09
N LYS A 3 -27.95 2.45 -9.40
CA LYS A 3 -26.93 1.42 -9.12
C LYS A 3 -25.76 1.54 -10.08
N VAL A 4 -24.56 1.16 -9.63
CA VAL A 4 -23.37 1.07 -10.47
C VAL A 4 -23.54 -0.12 -11.43
N VAL A 5 -23.40 0.15 -12.74
CA VAL A 5 -23.54 -0.87 -13.79
C VAL A 5 -22.24 -1.16 -14.52
N GLY A 6 -21.27 -0.25 -14.45
CA GLY A 6 -19.98 -0.37 -15.12
C GLY A 6 -19.09 0.82 -14.81
N ILE A 7 -17.86 0.73 -15.27
CA ILE A 7 -16.85 1.80 -15.19
C ILE A 7 -16.18 1.98 -16.54
N VAL A 8 -15.87 3.23 -16.88
CA VAL A 8 -15.06 3.58 -18.07
C VAL A 8 -13.79 4.28 -17.58
N THR A 9 -12.65 3.82 -18.04
CA THR A 9 -11.33 4.35 -17.73
C THR A 9 -10.61 4.78 -19.00
N GLU A 10 -9.49 5.50 -18.87
CA GLU A 10 -8.64 5.86 -20.00
C GLU A 10 -8.20 4.61 -20.80
N ARG A 11 -7.95 3.51 -20.10
CA ARG A 11 -7.61 2.22 -20.74
C ARG A 11 -8.72 1.70 -21.64
N ASP A 12 -9.99 1.84 -21.22
CA ASP A 12 -11.13 1.44 -22.03
C ASP A 12 -11.25 2.31 -23.27
N LEU A 13 -11.05 3.64 -23.14
CA LEU A 13 -11.03 4.56 -24.26
C LEU A 13 -9.92 4.22 -25.25
N MET A 14 -8.70 3.97 -24.77
CA MET A 14 -7.58 3.60 -25.64
C MET A 14 -7.80 2.26 -26.33
N LYS A 15 -8.19 1.22 -25.58
CA LYS A 15 -8.29 -0.14 -26.10
C LYS A 15 -9.56 -0.41 -26.92
N LYS A 16 -10.70 0.11 -26.45
CA LYS A 16 -12.00 -0.24 -27.06
C LYS A 16 -12.48 0.81 -28.06
N LEU A 17 -12.19 2.09 -27.81
CA LEU A 17 -12.61 3.16 -28.69
C LEU A 17 -11.59 3.40 -29.80
N LEU A 18 -10.34 3.74 -29.45
CA LEU A 18 -9.32 4.13 -30.44
C LEU A 18 -8.81 2.95 -31.27
N ASN A 19 -8.47 1.81 -30.64
CA ASN A 19 -7.95 0.67 -31.40
C ASN A 19 -8.97 0.04 -32.36
N ASN A 20 -10.27 0.28 -32.15
CA ASN A 20 -11.33 -0.23 -33.02
C ASN A 20 -11.89 0.85 -33.96
N ASP A 21 -11.22 2.00 -34.08
CA ASP A 21 -11.64 3.14 -34.92
C ASP A 21 -13.09 3.57 -34.70
N MET A 22 -13.58 3.43 -33.46
CA MET A 22 -14.95 3.80 -33.11
C MET A 22 -15.09 5.32 -33.05
N ASN A 23 -16.19 5.83 -33.60
CA ASN A 23 -16.45 7.26 -33.56
C ASN A 23 -16.89 7.71 -32.14
N PRO A 24 -16.09 8.57 -31.45
CA PRO A 24 -16.40 9.00 -30.08
C PRO A 24 -17.77 9.65 -29.92
N LYS A 25 -18.22 10.38 -30.94
CA LYS A 25 -19.52 11.10 -30.93
C LYS A 25 -20.72 10.17 -31.05
N ARG A 26 -20.52 8.95 -31.56
CA ARG A 26 -21.60 7.98 -31.81
C ARG A 26 -21.55 6.78 -30.87
N THR A 27 -20.41 6.55 -30.19
CA THR A 27 -20.22 5.42 -29.29
C THR A 27 -20.88 5.68 -27.95
N LYS A 28 -21.70 4.75 -27.49
CA LYS A 28 -22.32 4.82 -26.17
C LYS A 28 -21.36 4.27 -25.11
N LEU A 29 -21.36 4.86 -23.91
CA LEU A 29 -20.50 4.39 -22.80
C LEU A 29 -20.69 2.91 -22.48
N LYS A 30 -21.90 2.38 -22.59
CA LYS A 30 -22.21 0.98 -22.38
C LYS A 30 -21.44 0.02 -23.30
N ASP A 31 -21.03 0.49 -24.49
CA ASP A 31 -20.37 -0.32 -25.52
C ASP A 31 -18.87 -0.46 -25.21
N ILE A 32 -18.31 0.44 -24.40
CA ILE A 32 -16.89 0.47 -24.06
C ILE A 32 -16.61 0.25 -22.57
N MET A 33 -17.62 0.34 -21.69
CA MET A 33 -17.42 0.15 -20.27
C MET A 33 -16.94 -1.25 -19.90
N THR A 34 -16.27 -1.37 -18.76
CA THR A 34 -16.01 -2.62 -18.09
C THR A 34 -17.20 -2.97 -17.21
N SER A 35 -17.85 -4.10 -17.47
CA SER A 35 -19.00 -4.61 -16.73
C SER A 35 -18.95 -6.14 -16.72
N PRO A 36 -19.29 -6.83 -15.60
CA PRO A 36 -19.58 -6.23 -14.29
C PRO A 36 -18.35 -5.55 -13.68
N VAL A 37 -18.58 -4.48 -12.91
CA VAL A 37 -17.53 -3.80 -12.17
C VAL A 37 -17.50 -4.28 -10.73
N LYS A 38 -16.31 -4.48 -10.17
CA LYS A 38 -16.14 -4.74 -8.73
C LYS A 38 -16.42 -3.45 -7.97
N VAL A 39 -17.22 -3.56 -6.94
CA VAL A 39 -17.57 -2.45 -6.04
C VAL A 39 -17.15 -2.79 -4.63
N ALA A 40 -16.64 -1.81 -3.90
CA ALA A 40 -16.34 -1.93 -2.48
C ALA A 40 -17.56 -1.44 -1.67
N ASP A 41 -17.84 -2.11 -0.56
CA ASP A 41 -18.74 -1.55 0.45
C ASP A 41 -17.97 -0.51 1.27
N LYS A 42 -18.66 0.50 1.78
CA LYS A 42 -18.06 1.56 2.61
C LYS A 42 -17.41 1.03 3.90
N ASP A 43 -17.83 -0.15 4.36
CA ASP A 43 -17.36 -0.79 5.59
C ASP A 43 -16.27 -1.86 5.31
N ASP A 44 -15.87 -2.05 4.04
CA ASP A 44 -14.84 -3.01 3.64
C ASP A 44 -13.43 -2.62 4.12
N GLU A 45 -12.59 -3.64 4.32
CA GLU A 45 -11.20 -3.45 4.70
C GLU A 45 -10.35 -2.90 3.55
N LEU A 46 -9.72 -1.73 3.77
CA LEU A 46 -8.92 -1.03 2.76
C LEU A 46 -7.72 -1.86 2.24
N VAL A 47 -7.02 -2.57 3.13
CA VAL A 47 -5.84 -3.36 2.76
C VAL A 47 -6.19 -4.51 1.83
N GLY A 48 -7.34 -5.16 2.07
CA GLY A 48 -7.87 -6.20 1.20
C GLY A 48 -8.10 -5.69 -0.22
N TRP A 49 -8.72 -4.52 -0.36
CA TRP A 49 -8.95 -3.87 -1.64
C TRP A 49 -7.66 -3.47 -2.35
N LEU A 50 -6.68 -2.91 -1.62
CA LEU A 50 -5.38 -2.56 -2.20
C LEU A 50 -4.67 -3.78 -2.80
N ARG A 51 -4.69 -4.92 -2.10
CA ARG A 51 -4.15 -6.18 -2.58
C ARG A 51 -4.88 -6.66 -3.84
N GLN A 52 -6.21 -6.59 -3.85
CA GLN A 52 -7.01 -7.01 -4.99
C GLN A 52 -6.77 -6.11 -6.21
N MET A 53 -6.70 -4.78 -6.02
CA MET A 53 -6.36 -3.83 -7.08
C MET A 53 -5.00 -4.11 -7.69
N SER A 54 -4.00 -4.48 -6.88
CA SER A 54 -2.66 -4.85 -7.32
C SER A 54 -2.67 -6.15 -8.14
N ASN A 55 -3.30 -7.20 -7.62
CA ASN A 55 -3.32 -8.52 -8.26
C ASN A 55 -4.06 -8.52 -9.60
N GLU A 56 -5.18 -7.81 -9.66
CA GLU A 56 -6.05 -7.77 -10.83
C GLU A 56 -5.80 -6.57 -11.75
N ARG A 57 -4.84 -5.70 -11.39
CA ARG A 57 -4.36 -4.57 -12.19
C ARG A 57 -5.43 -3.55 -12.56
N PHE A 58 -6.38 -3.28 -11.66
CA PHE A 58 -7.28 -2.14 -11.78
C PHE A 58 -6.90 -1.06 -10.75
N ARG A 59 -7.17 0.20 -11.07
CA ARG A 59 -6.71 1.36 -10.29
C ARG A 59 -7.82 2.15 -9.65
N HIS A 60 -9.07 1.87 -9.98
CA HIS A 60 -10.23 2.57 -9.47
C HIS A 60 -11.29 1.57 -9.04
N VAL A 61 -11.89 1.80 -7.90
CA VAL A 61 -12.98 1.00 -7.36
C VAL A 61 -14.13 1.92 -6.93
N PRO A 62 -15.34 1.73 -7.45
CA PRO A 62 -16.52 2.42 -6.95
C PRO A 62 -16.84 1.93 -5.55
N VAL A 63 -17.10 2.85 -4.63
CA VAL A 63 -17.56 2.56 -3.28
C VAL A 63 -19.07 2.78 -3.20
N VAL A 64 -19.78 1.80 -2.68
CA VAL A 64 -21.24 1.83 -2.60
C VAL A 64 -21.72 1.73 -1.16
N ASP A 65 -22.96 2.18 -0.93
CA ASP A 65 -23.67 1.95 0.32
C ASP A 65 -24.36 0.58 0.32
N LYS A 66 -24.98 0.22 1.45
CA LYS A 66 -25.74 -1.05 1.63
C LYS A 66 -26.88 -1.24 0.62
N ASN A 67 -27.31 -0.18 -0.06
CA ASN A 67 -28.32 -0.23 -1.10
C ASN A 67 -27.72 -0.33 -2.51
N GLY A 68 -26.40 -0.41 -2.63
CA GLY A 68 -25.68 -0.46 -3.90
C GLY A 68 -25.60 0.91 -4.61
N LYS A 69 -25.87 2.02 -3.91
CA LYS A 69 -25.77 3.36 -4.45
C LYS A 69 -24.33 3.85 -4.37
N LEU A 70 -23.81 4.42 -5.46
CA LEU A 70 -22.47 5.01 -5.50
C LEU A 70 -22.33 6.14 -4.49
N ILE A 71 -21.33 6.01 -3.60
CA ILE A 71 -20.94 7.04 -2.62
C ILE A 71 -19.69 7.76 -3.11
N ASN A 72 -18.69 7.00 -3.57
CA ASN A 72 -17.39 7.52 -3.94
C ASN A 72 -16.72 6.61 -4.99
N ILE A 73 -15.63 7.09 -5.58
CA ILE A 73 -14.68 6.29 -6.37
C ILE A 73 -13.32 6.48 -5.71
N MET A 74 -12.71 5.38 -5.29
CA MET A 74 -11.37 5.38 -4.72
C MET A 74 -10.35 4.92 -5.75
N SER A 75 -9.25 5.64 -5.83
CA SER A 75 -8.07 5.26 -6.62
C SER A 75 -7.07 4.49 -5.77
N GLN A 76 -6.14 3.77 -6.41
CA GLN A 76 -5.03 3.11 -5.72
C GLN A 76 -4.20 4.11 -4.89
N GLY A 77 -4.03 5.34 -5.35
CA GLY A 77 -3.34 6.40 -4.62
C GLY A 77 -4.07 6.81 -3.34
N ASP A 78 -5.40 6.85 -3.35
CA ASP A 78 -6.19 7.15 -2.15
C ASP A 78 -5.97 6.09 -1.07
N PHE A 79 -6.01 4.80 -1.44
CA PHE A 79 -5.73 3.70 -0.51
C PHE A 79 -4.33 3.82 0.11
N VAL A 80 -3.30 4.12 -0.70
CA VAL A 80 -1.94 4.31 -0.21
C VAL A 80 -1.88 5.49 0.76
N SER A 81 -2.51 6.62 0.44
CA SER A 81 -2.53 7.82 1.28
C SER A 81 -3.18 7.57 2.64
N TYR A 82 -4.21 6.74 2.71
CA TYR A 82 -4.86 6.37 3.97
C TYR A 82 -4.06 5.37 4.82
N THR A 83 -3.34 4.45 4.18
CA THR A 83 -2.60 3.39 4.91
C THR A 83 -1.18 3.79 5.29
N TRP A 84 -0.56 4.69 4.53
CA TRP A 84 0.84 5.10 4.71
C TRP A 84 1.16 5.70 6.09
N PRO A 85 0.35 6.61 6.66
CA PRO A 85 0.61 7.17 7.98
C PRO A 85 0.69 6.11 9.08
N ASN A 86 -0.20 5.13 9.05
CA ASN A 86 -0.23 4.04 10.03
C ASN A 86 0.99 3.12 9.89
N LEU A 87 1.42 2.83 8.67
CA LEU A 87 2.62 2.04 8.41
C LEU A 87 3.88 2.74 8.94
N ILE A 88 4.04 4.03 8.67
CA ILE A 88 5.17 4.84 9.18
C ILE A 88 5.17 4.87 10.70
N TYR A 89 4.00 5.00 11.33
CA TYR A 89 3.90 4.97 12.78
C TYR A 89 4.35 3.62 13.35
N GLN A 90 3.87 2.50 12.79
CA GLN A 90 4.27 1.15 13.20
C GLN A 90 5.78 0.91 13.03
N VAL A 91 6.37 1.34 11.91
CA VAL A 91 7.82 1.23 11.68
C VAL A 91 8.60 2.04 12.72
N LYS A 92 8.14 3.25 13.05
CA LYS A 92 8.75 4.07 14.11
C LYS A 92 8.71 3.39 15.48
N GLU A 93 7.58 2.80 15.85
CA GLU A 93 7.46 2.12 17.15
C GLU A 93 8.36 0.87 17.20
N LEU A 94 8.38 0.05 16.15
CA LEU A 94 9.29 -1.10 16.06
C LEU A 94 10.77 -0.68 16.11
N ALA A 95 11.13 0.42 15.47
CA ALA A 95 12.48 0.96 15.51
C ALA A 95 12.87 1.41 16.93
N LYS A 96 11.96 2.08 17.66
CA LYS A 96 12.19 2.49 19.06
C LYS A 96 12.43 1.29 19.97
N GLU A 97 11.67 0.22 19.82
CA GLU A 97 11.84 -1.01 20.61
C GLU A 97 13.17 -1.72 20.33
N SER A 98 13.68 -1.60 19.11
CA SER A 98 14.95 -2.22 18.70
C SER A 98 16.18 -1.43 19.15
N TYR A 99 16.05 -0.12 19.32
CA TYR A 99 17.16 0.78 19.66
C TYR A 99 17.85 0.50 21.02
N PRO A 100 17.13 0.21 22.13
CA PRO A 100 17.78 -0.08 23.41
C PRO A 100 18.59 -1.38 23.39
N ARG A 101 18.18 -2.39 22.65
CA ARG A 101 18.93 -3.66 22.52
C ARG A 101 20.24 -3.47 21.76
N PHE A 102 20.25 -2.65 20.73
CA PHE A 102 21.45 -2.33 19.94
C PHE A 102 22.51 -1.61 20.80
N ASN A 103 22.09 -0.63 21.58
CA ASN A 103 22.98 0.06 22.54
C ASN A 103 23.55 -0.87 23.60
N GLN A 104 22.75 -1.79 24.13
CA GLN A 104 23.24 -2.77 25.12
C GLN A 104 24.31 -3.68 24.52
N ILE A 105 24.13 -4.16 23.31
CA ILE A 105 25.12 -5.00 22.62
C ILE A 105 26.43 -4.22 22.40
N ILE A 106 26.37 -2.96 21.98
CA ILE A 106 27.55 -2.12 21.80
C ILE A 106 28.29 -1.92 23.13
N ILE A 107 27.57 -1.64 24.22
CA ILE A 107 28.17 -1.46 25.55
C ILE A 107 28.89 -2.73 26.01
N VAL A 108 28.28 -3.89 25.80
CA VAL A 108 28.88 -5.20 26.15
C VAL A 108 30.16 -5.45 25.33
N LEU A 109 30.11 -5.19 24.02
CA LEU A 109 31.27 -5.36 23.14
C LEU A 109 32.42 -4.39 23.50
N LEU A 110 32.11 -3.13 23.80
CA LEU A 110 33.10 -2.16 24.27
C LEU A 110 33.70 -2.57 25.61
N GLY A 111 32.89 -3.05 26.56
CA GLY A 111 33.34 -3.57 27.82
C GLY A 111 34.30 -4.75 27.67
N PHE A 112 33.96 -5.70 26.77
CA PHE A 112 34.82 -6.83 26.47
C PHE A 112 36.15 -6.41 25.84
N MET A 113 36.11 -5.44 24.93
CA MET A 113 37.33 -4.89 24.29
C MET A 113 38.25 -4.21 25.32
N VAL A 114 37.70 -3.41 26.22
CA VAL A 114 38.47 -2.75 27.29
C VAL A 114 39.07 -3.80 28.24
N TYR A 115 38.31 -4.82 28.62
CA TYR A 115 38.80 -5.90 29.47
C TYR A 115 39.97 -6.67 28.84
N THR A 116 39.88 -7.00 27.54
CA THR A 116 40.98 -7.67 26.84
C THR A 116 42.23 -6.81 26.75
N LEU A 117 42.10 -5.50 26.54
CA LEU A 117 43.24 -4.56 26.54
C LEU A 117 43.91 -4.50 27.91
N ILE A 118 43.17 -4.48 29.00
CA ILE A 118 43.71 -4.50 30.38
C ILE A 118 44.48 -5.78 30.64
N LEU A 119 43.96 -6.95 30.23
CA LEU A 119 44.66 -8.21 30.36
C LEU A 119 45.97 -8.25 29.57
N LEU A 120 45.98 -7.76 28.33
CA LEU A 120 47.18 -7.70 27.53
C LEU A 120 48.23 -6.78 28.15
N PHE A 121 47.80 -5.62 28.68
CA PHE A 121 48.71 -4.71 29.37
C PHE A 121 49.29 -5.31 30.63
N ALA A 122 48.46 -5.97 31.47
CA ALA A 122 48.89 -6.66 32.67
C ALA A 122 49.90 -7.75 32.37
N PHE A 123 49.65 -8.57 31.35
CA PHE A 123 50.57 -9.62 30.92
C PHE A 123 51.92 -9.07 30.45
N ASN A 124 51.93 -7.96 29.67
CA ASN A 124 53.14 -7.33 29.18
C ASN A 124 53.95 -6.65 30.31
N TYR A 125 53.29 -6.26 31.40
CA TYR A 125 53.96 -5.62 32.55
C TYR A 125 54.55 -6.65 33.53
N MET A 126 54.01 -7.87 33.56
CA MET A 126 54.47 -8.99 34.41
C MET A 126 55.54 -9.86 33.74
N ALA A 127 55.71 -9.73 32.43
CA ALA A 127 56.74 -10.43 31.67
C ALA A 127 58.03 -9.59 31.55
#